data_31af4e9bc965fb689df8351fc862fa76
#
_entry.id   31af4e9bc965fb689df8351fc862fa76
#
_cell.length_a   1.000
_cell.length_b   1.000
_cell.length_c   1.000
_cell.angle_alpha   90.00
_cell.angle_beta   90.00
_cell.angle_gamma   90.00
#
_symmetry.space_group_name_H-M   'P 1'
#
loop_
_entity.id
_entity.type
_entity.pdbx_description
1 polymer ?
#
loop_
_entity_poly.entity_id
_entity_poly.type
_entity_poly.pdbx_seq_one_letter_code
_entity_poly.pdbx_strand_id
1 'polypeptide(L)'
;GKLTARERLQLLLDPGTFQEMGQLVTHRSTNFGLDKQKFLGDGVVTGYGKVNGRLVYVFSQDFTVLGGSLAEAHAQKICKIMDMALENGAPVIGLNDSGGARIQEGVVSLGGYADIFHRNVKASGVVPQLSLILGPCAGGAVYSPALTDFIFMAEGTSYMFVTGPNVVKTVTHEAVSYTHLTLPTKCWV
;
A
#
# COMPACT_ATOMS: atom_id res chain seq x y z
N GLY A 1 3.23 -16.53 -11.50
CA GLY A 1 4.01 -15.39 -11.05
C GLY A 1 3.09 -14.21 -10.73
N LYS A 2 3.55 -13.33 -9.86
CA LYS A 2 2.84 -12.08 -9.58
C LYS A 2 3.10 -11.05 -10.68
N LEU A 3 2.10 -10.25 -10.99
CA LEU A 3 2.25 -9.07 -11.85
C LEU A 3 3.03 -7.97 -11.12
N THR A 4 3.77 -7.18 -11.88
CA THR A 4 4.42 -5.96 -11.38
C THR A 4 3.39 -4.88 -11.00
N ALA A 5 3.81 -3.90 -10.21
CA ALA A 5 2.95 -2.78 -9.82
C ALA A 5 2.34 -2.04 -11.03
N ARG A 6 3.11 -1.88 -12.11
CA ARG A 6 2.64 -1.22 -13.35
C ARG A 6 1.68 -2.07 -14.15
N GLU A 7 1.96 -3.36 -14.32
CA GLU A 7 1.06 -4.29 -15.02
C GLU A 7 -0.30 -4.38 -14.33
N ARG A 8 -0.32 -4.37 -12.98
CA ARG A 8 -1.57 -4.33 -12.20
C ARG A 8 -2.40 -3.09 -12.52
N LEU A 9 -1.77 -1.92 -12.62
CA LEU A 9 -2.45 -0.67 -12.99
C LEU A 9 -2.94 -0.69 -14.44
N GLN A 10 -2.18 -1.29 -15.37
CA GLN A 10 -2.59 -1.44 -16.76
C GLN A 10 -3.81 -2.35 -16.93
N LEU A 11 -3.97 -3.36 -16.07
CA LEU A 11 -5.15 -4.22 -16.07
C LEU A 11 -6.36 -3.56 -15.41
N LEU A 12 -6.15 -2.69 -14.42
CA LEU A 12 -7.22 -2.03 -13.69
C LEU A 12 -7.82 -0.85 -14.47
N LEU A 13 -6.97 -0.07 -15.11
CA LEU A 13 -7.35 1.21 -15.72
C LEU A 13 -7.68 1.07 -17.20
N ASP A 14 -8.54 1.94 -17.68
CA ASP A 14 -8.85 2.06 -19.11
C ASP A 14 -7.56 2.36 -19.89
N PRO A 15 -7.32 1.71 -21.05
CA PRO A 15 -6.10 1.86 -21.83
C PRO A 15 -5.77 3.32 -22.15
N GLY A 16 -4.51 3.71 -21.91
CA GLY A 16 -4.00 5.06 -22.23
C GLY A 16 -4.46 6.19 -21.30
N THR A 17 -5.23 5.89 -20.23
CA THR A 17 -5.73 6.92 -19.31
C THR A 17 -4.84 7.17 -18.11
N PHE A 18 -3.88 6.30 -17.82
CA PHE A 18 -3.02 6.42 -16.64
C PHE A 18 -2.07 7.61 -16.76
N GLN A 19 -2.12 8.47 -15.76
CA GLN A 19 -1.18 9.57 -15.56
C GLN A 19 -0.42 9.35 -14.26
N GLU A 20 0.87 9.00 -14.39
CA GLU A 20 1.73 8.72 -13.24
C GLU A 20 2.20 10.01 -12.58
N MET A 21 2.22 10.01 -11.25
CA MET A 21 2.70 11.12 -10.43
C MET A 21 3.84 10.66 -9.52
N GLY A 22 4.86 11.51 -9.37
CA GLY A 22 6.00 11.23 -8.50
C GLY A 22 6.92 10.11 -9.01
N GLN A 23 7.00 9.88 -10.31
CA GLN A 23 7.83 8.85 -10.93
C GLN A 23 9.32 8.99 -10.59
N LEU A 24 9.81 10.21 -10.46
CA LEU A 24 11.23 10.52 -10.18
C LEU A 24 11.53 10.71 -8.69
N VAL A 25 10.55 10.56 -7.81
CA VAL A 25 10.75 10.62 -6.36
C VAL A 25 11.60 9.44 -5.91
N THR A 26 12.56 9.69 -5.03
CA THR A 26 13.40 8.67 -4.41
C THR A 26 13.31 8.77 -2.89
N HIS A 27 13.69 7.69 -2.18
CA HIS A 27 13.81 7.73 -0.73
C HIS A 27 14.86 8.76 -0.26
N ARG A 28 14.74 9.20 0.98
CA ARG A 28 15.63 10.17 1.62
C ARG A 28 16.63 9.53 2.59
N SER A 29 16.57 8.22 2.75
CA SER A 29 17.44 7.49 3.67
C SER A 29 18.90 7.59 3.24
N THR A 30 19.76 7.84 4.22
CA THR A 30 21.22 7.83 4.08
C THR A 30 21.86 6.68 4.86
N ASN A 31 21.08 5.96 5.67
CA ASN A 31 21.56 4.88 6.52
C ASN A 31 21.62 3.56 5.77
N PHE A 32 22.37 2.61 6.29
CA PHE A 32 22.49 1.23 5.80
C PHE A 32 22.89 1.12 4.32
N GLY A 33 23.66 2.10 3.80
CA GLY A 33 24.13 2.12 2.40
C GLY A 33 23.06 2.50 1.38
N LEU A 34 21.88 2.96 1.81
CA LEU A 34 20.81 3.41 0.92
C LEU A 34 21.14 4.74 0.22
N ASP A 35 22.09 5.52 0.75
CA ASP A 35 22.63 6.71 0.08
C ASP A 35 23.19 6.42 -1.31
N LYS A 36 23.73 5.20 -1.51
CA LYS A 36 24.30 4.73 -2.77
C LYS A 36 23.30 4.08 -3.72
N GLN A 37 22.08 3.82 -3.25
CA GLN A 37 21.04 3.14 -4.00
C GLN A 37 19.80 4.06 -4.13
N LYS A 38 19.45 4.42 -5.35
CA LYS A 38 18.28 5.27 -5.62
C LYS A 38 17.26 4.49 -6.42
N PHE A 39 16.11 4.23 -5.81
CA PHE A 39 14.98 3.58 -6.44
C PHE A 39 13.97 4.64 -6.87
N LEU A 40 13.81 4.84 -8.19
CA LEU A 40 12.81 5.76 -8.73
C LEU A 40 11.40 5.28 -8.37
N GLY A 41 10.58 6.20 -7.90
CA GLY A 41 9.23 5.91 -7.43
C GLY A 41 9.15 5.42 -5.99
N ASP A 42 10.27 5.12 -5.34
CA ASP A 42 10.38 4.67 -3.93
C ASP A 42 9.44 3.51 -3.57
N GLY A 43 9.34 2.51 -4.45
CA GLY A 43 8.55 1.29 -4.19
C GLY A 43 7.04 1.47 -4.28
N VAL A 44 6.54 2.57 -4.84
CA VAL A 44 5.12 2.75 -5.12
C VAL A 44 4.89 3.53 -6.40
N VAL A 45 4.00 3.03 -7.25
CA VAL A 45 3.51 3.73 -8.43
C VAL A 45 2.21 4.43 -8.06
N THR A 46 2.14 5.74 -8.24
CA THR A 46 0.98 6.56 -7.86
C THR A 46 0.51 7.40 -9.04
N GLY A 47 -0.76 7.65 -9.12
CA GLY A 47 -1.32 8.46 -10.21
C GLY A 47 -2.84 8.45 -10.22
N TYR A 48 -3.39 8.79 -11.36
CA TYR A 48 -4.83 8.72 -11.61
C TYR A 48 -5.09 8.21 -13.03
N GLY A 49 -6.28 7.73 -13.25
CA GLY A 49 -6.74 7.21 -14.54
C GLY A 49 -8.24 7.05 -14.55
N LYS A 50 -8.75 6.25 -15.47
CA LYS A 50 -10.18 5.97 -15.55
C LYS A 50 -10.45 4.48 -15.41
N VAL A 51 -11.60 4.15 -14.84
CA VAL A 51 -12.18 2.81 -14.83
C VAL A 51 -13.60 2.94 -15.37
N ASN A 52 -13.88 2.32 -16.52
CA ASN A 52 -15.15 2.48 -17.25
C ASN A 52 -15.54 3.96 -17.46
N GLY A 53 -14.56 4.78 -17.86
CA GLY A 53 -14.72 6.21 -18.11
C GLY A 53 -14.75 7.12 -16.88
N ARG A 54 -14.77 6.57 -15.66
CA ARG A 54 -14.84 7.33 -14.39
C ARG A 54 -13.45 7.56 -13.81
N LEU A 55 -13.17 8.79 -13.39
CA LEU A 55 -11.91 9.17 -12.74
C LEU A 55 -11.71 8.39 -11.43
N VAL A 56 -10.51 7.84 -11.26
CA VAL A 56 -10.06 7.20 -10.02
C VAL A 56 -8.63 7.59 -9.72
N TYR A 57 -8.29 7.68 -8.46
CA TYR A 57 -6.92 7.85 -7.98
C TYR A 57 -6.39 6.52 -7.48
N VAL A 58 -5.16 6.19 -7.87
CA VAL A 58 -4.60 4.84 -7.65
C VAL A 58 -3.19 4.90 -7.10
N PHE A 59 -2.86 3.93 -6.26
CA PHE A 59 -1.48 3.61 -5.94
C PHE A 59 -1.27 2.09 -6.01
N SER A 60 -0.08 1.67 -6.41
CA SER A 60 0.31 0.26 -6.48
C SER A 60 1.68 0.09 -5.87
N GLN A 61 1.77 -0.68 -4.80
CA GLN A 61 3.02 -0.96 -4.13
C GLN A 61 3.84 -1.98 -4.91
N ASP A 62 5.15 -1.75 -5.00
CA ASP A 62 6.10 -2.61 -5.69
C ASP A 62 6.95 -3.38 -4.69
N PHE A 63 6.60 -4.64 -4.47
CA PHE A 63 7.31 -5.51 -3.53
C PHE A 63 8.78 -5.76 -3.92
N THR A 64 9.14 -5.56 -5.19
CA THR A 64 10.53 -5.74 -5.66
C THR A 64 11.47 -4.66 -5.14
N VAL A 65 10.92 -3.51 -4.72
CA VAL A 65 11.70 -2.39 -4.15
C VAL A 65 11.56 -2.41 -2.63
N LEU A 66 12.60 -2.85 -1.94
CA LEU A 66 12.66 -2.91 -0.47
C LEU A 66 11.43 -3.59 0.17
N GLY A 67 10.89 -4.65 -0.48
CA GLY A 67 9.71 -5.36 -0.01
C GLY A 67 8.42 -4.52 -0.04
N GLY A 68 8.32 -3.51 -0.89
CA GLY A 68 7.18 -2.58 -0.92
C GLY A 68 7.02 -1.79 0.37
N SER A 69 8.06 -1.75 1.22
CA SER A 69 7.99 -1.11 2.54
C SER A 69 7.83 0.39 2.44
N LEU A 70 7.00 0.95 3.32
CA LEU A 70 6.64 2.35 3.34
C LEU A 70 7.62 3.16 4.19
N ALA A 71 8.06 4.27 3.63
CA ALA A 71 8.85 5.29 4.30
C ALA A 71 8.33 6.69 3.93
N GLU A 72 9.03 7.75 4.30
CA GLU A 72 8.54 9.12 4.16
C GLU A 72 8.12 9.48 2.73
N ALA A 73 9.03 9.31 1.75
CA ALA A 73 8.76 9.68 0.37
C ALA A 73 7.66 8.83 -0.27
N HIS A 74 7.64 7.53 0.02
CA HIS A 74 6.59 6.59 -0.37
C HIS A 74 5.23 7.04 0.18
N ALA A 75 5.15 7.35 1.49
CA ALA A 75 3.93 7.83 2.13
C ALA A 75 3.44 9.15 1.54
N GLN A 76 4.34 10.11 1.33
CA GLN A 76 4.00 11.41 0.75
C GLN A 76 3.38 11.30 -0.65
N LYS A 77 3.83 10.35 -1.47
CA LYS A 77 3.22 10.05 -2.77
C LYS A 77 1.78 9.56 -2.63
N ILE A 78 1.55 8.59 -1.72
CA ILE A 78 0.20 8.08 -1.46
C ILE A 78 -0.70 9.20 -0.89
N CYS A 79 -0.20 9.94 0.09
CA CYS A 79 -0.93 11.06 0.69
C CYS A 79 -1.37 12.09 -0.35
N LYS A 80 -0.49 12.45 -1.27
CA LYS A 80 -0.81 13.37 -2.36
C LYS A 80 -1.95 12.87 -3.24
N ILE A 81 -1.94 11.58 -3.59
CA ILE A 81 -3.03 10.98 -4.39
C ILE A 81 -4.35 11.00 -3.60
N MET A 82 -4.32 10.70 -2.30
CA MET A 82 -5.51 10.73 -1.45
C MET A 82 -6.07 12.14 -1.30
N ASP A 83 -5.21 13.14 -1.13
CA ASP A 83 -5.64 14.55 -1.03
C ASP A 83 -6.31 15.00 -2.34
N MET A 84 -5.73 14.68 -3.50
CA MET A 84 -6.31 14.97 -4.81
C MET A 84 -7.65 14.24 -5.04
N ALA A 85 -7.77 13.01 -4.55
CA ALA A 85 -9.01 12.25 -4.64
C ALA A 85 -10.14 12.93 -3.83
N LEU A 86 -9.82 13.38 -2.61
CA LEU A 86 -10.75 14.14 -1.77
C LEU A 86 -11.17 15.47 -2.42
N GLU A 87 -10.24 16.22 -2.99
CA GLU A 87 -10.52 17.49 -3.68
C GLU A 87 -11.42 17.30 -4.91
N ASN A 88 -11.27 16.19 -5.62
CA ASN A 88 -12.02 15.91 -6.84
C ASN A 88 -13.27 15.04 -6.62
N GLY A 89 -13.53 14.58 -5.40
CA GLY A 89 -14.65 13.69 -5.09
C GLY A 89 -14.56 12.34 -5.82
N ALA A 90 -13.34 11.84 -6.06
CA ALA A 90 -13.11 10.62 -6.82
C ALA A 90 -12.64 9.46 -5.92
N PRO A 91 -12.96 8.20 -6.27
CA PRO A 91 -12.51 7.04 -5.50
C PRO A 91 -10.97 6.90 -5.43
N VAL A 92 -10.50 6.33 -4.31
CA VAL A 92 -9.11 5.88 -4.13
C VAL A 92 -9.05 4.36 -4.20
N ILE A 93 -8.15 3.83 -5.03
CA ILE A 93 -7.93 2.39 -5.14
C ILE A 93 -6.47 2.08 -4.82
N GLY A 94 -6.24 1.32 -3.74
CA GLY A 94 -4.92 0.85 -3.34
C GLY A 94 -4.67 -0.59 -3.77
N LEU A 95 -3.58 -0.83 -4.51
CA LEU A 95 -3.07 -2.16 -4.83
C LEU A 95 -1.93 -2.47 -3.88
N ASN A 96 -2.24 -3.23 -2.82
CA ASN A 96 -1.39 -3.39 -1.64
C ASN A 96 -0.53 -4.66 -1.76
N ASP A 97 0.78 -4.50 -1.57
CA ASP A 97 1.78 -5.57 -1.55
C ASP A 97 3.02 -5.05 -0.80
N SER A 98 3.04 -5.16 0.54
CA SER A 98 4.01 -4.44 1.38
C SER A 98 4.38 -5.19 2.66
N GLY A 99 5.68 -5.22 2.94
CA GLY A 99 6.21 -5.71 4.21
C GLY A 99 5.96 -4.80 5.41
N GLY A 100 5.30 -3.66 5.25
CA GLY A 100 5.02 -2.72 6.34
C GLY A 100 5.94 -1.51 6.38
N ALA A 101 6.26 -1.02 7.57
CA ALA A 101 7.15 0.13 7.75
C ALA A 101 8.60 -0.21 7.36
N ARG A 102 9.26 0.68 6.63
CA ARG A 102 10.67 0.54 6.25
C ARG A 102 11.55 0.78 7.47
N ILE A 103 12.11 -0.29 8.03
CA ILE A 103 12.90 -0.24 9.27
C ILE A 103 14.16 0.62 9.15
N GLN A 104 14.74 0.73 7.96
CA GLN A 104 15.94 1.53 7.69
C GLN A 104 15.72 3.04 7.89
N GLU A 105 14.48 3.51 7.82
CA GLU A 105 14.12 4.91 8.06
C GLU A 105 13.51 5.15 9.45
N GLY A 106 13.43 4.10 10.27
CA GLY A 106 13.04 4.20 11.67
C GLY A 106 11.67 4.81 11.90
N VAL A 107 11.56 5.73 12.86
CA VAL A 107 10.29 6.35 13.28
C VAL A 107 9.61 7.16 12.19
N VAL A 108 10.35 7.67 11.21
CA VAL A 108 9.80 8.44 10.09
C VAL A 108 8.86 7.58 9.23
N SER A 109 9.15 6.28 9.10
CA SER A 109 8.25 5.34 8.43
C SER A 109 6.90 5.21 9.14
N LEU A 110 6.91 5.22 10.48
CA LEU A 110 5.68 5.19 11.27
C LEU A 110 4.89 6.49 11.13
N GLY A 111 5.58 7.63 11.08
CA GLY A 111 4.98 8.93 10.77
C GLY A 111 4.28 8.92 9.40
N GLY A 112 4.91 8.33 8.38
CA GLY A 112 4.31 8.16 7.06
C GLY A 112 3.00 7.36 7.09
N TYR A 113 2.94 6.28 7.88
CA TYR A 113 1.68 5.55 8.08
C TYR A 113 0.63 6.39 8.80
N ALA A 114 1.01 7.14 9.83
CA ALA A 114 0.08 8.03 10.53
C ALA A 114 -0.56 9.06 9.58
N ASP A 115 0.22 9.60 8.65
CA ASP A 115 -0.27 10.53 7.63
C ASP A 115 -1.29 9.89 6.68
N ILE A 116 -1.09 8.63 6.31
CA ILE A 116 -2.04 7.85 5.49
C ILE A 116 -3.31 7.57 6.29
N PHE A 117 -3.20 7.08 7.54
CA PHE A 117 -4.35 6.79 8.40
C PHE A 117 -5.22 8.02 8.62
N HIS A 118 -4.60 9.18 8.84
CA HIS A 118 -5.31 10.45 8.94
C HIS A 118 -6.16 10.72 7.70
N ARG A 119 -5.63 10.44 6.50
CA ARG A 119 -6.36 10.61 5.24
C ARG A 119 -7.43 9.55 5.03
N ASN A 120 -7.19 8.28 5.43
CA ASN A 120 -8.24 7.28 5.42
C ASN A 120 -9.45 7.71 6.24
N VAL A 121 -9.21 8.26 7.45
CA VAL A 121 -10.29 8.78 8.31
C VAL A 121 -11.00 9.97 7.67
N LYS A 122 -10.25 10.92 7.10
CA LYS A 122 -10.85 12.07 6.41
C LYS A 122 -11.67 11.68 5.18
N ALA A 123 -11.25 10.66 4.45
CA ALA A 123 -11.93 10.18 3.26
C ALA A 123 -13.14 9.30 3.57
N SER A 124 -13.23 8.75 4.78
CA SER A 124 -14.33 7.88 5.20
C SER A 124 -15.68 8.59 5.11
N GLY A 125 -16.61 7.99 4.35
CA GLY A 125 -17.92 8.58 4.07
C GLY A 125 -17.92 9.77 3.11
N VAL A 126 -16.76 10.16 2.57
CA VAL A 126 -16.63 11.28 1.60
C VAL A 126 -16.35 10.77 0.20
N VAL A 127 -15.34 9.92 0.04
CA VAL A 127 -15.02 9.24 -1.23
C VAL A 127 -14.82 7.76 -1.01
N PRO A 128 -15.21 6.89 -1.95
CA PRO A 128 -14.98 5.45 -1.83
C PRO A 128 -13.50 5.12 -1.77
N GLN A 129 -13.14 4.27 -0.80
CA GLN A 129 -11.78 3.76 -0.62
C GLN A 129 -11.78 2.25 -0.81
N LEU A 130 -11.04 1.76 -1.79
CA LEU A 130 -10.95 0.33 -2.12
C LEU A 130 -9.53 -0.17 -1.93
N SER A 131 -9.36 -1.27 -1.24
CA SER A 131 -8.07 -1.93 -1.05
C SER A 131 -8.06 -3.31 -1.69
N LEU A 132 -7.17 -3.52 -2.64
CA LEU A 132 -6.88 -4.82 -3.24
C LEU A 132 -5.58 -5.35 -2.65
N ILE A 133 -5.66 -6.45 -1.91
CA ILE A 133 -4.51 -7.11 -1.30
C ILE A 133 -4.00 -8.15 -2.30
N LEU A 134 -2.83 -7.90 -2.87
CA LEU A 134 -2.27 -8.71 -3.96
C LEU A 134 -0.97 -9.43 -3.57
N GLY A 135 -0.56 -9.28 -2.34
CA GLY A 135 0.60 -9.92 -1.74
C GLY A 135 0.54 -9.83 -0.21
N PRO A 136 1.66 -10.08 0.50
CA PRO A 136 1.71 -9.87 1.93
C PRO A 136 1.50 -8.41 2.29
N CYS A 137 0.69 -8.17 3.33
CA CYS A 137 0.51 -6.87 3.95
C CYS A 137 0.72 -7.04 5.46
N ALA A 138 1.78 -6.43 5.98
CA ALA A 138 2.21 -6.58 7.37
C ALA A 138 2.18 -5.26 8.13
N GLY A 139 1.84 -5.30 9.42
CA GLY A 139 1.89 -4.15 10.31
C GLY A 139 1.06 -2.96 9.81
N GLY A 140 1.67 -1.80 9.61
CA GLY A 140 0.99 -0.60 9.10
C GLY A 140 0.29 -0.80 7.75
N ALA A 141 0.81 -1.71 6.91
CA ALA A 141 0.20 -2.07 5.63
C ALA A 141 -1.12 -2.86 5.77
N VAL A 142 -1.47 -3.32 6.96
CA VAL A 142 -2.77 -3.91 7.28
C VAL A 142 -3.75 -2.86 7.77
N TYR A 143 -3.28 -1.92 8.60
CA TYR A 143 -4.16 -0.94 9.21
C TYR A 143 -4.81 0.01 8.21
N SER A 144 -4.05 0.49 7.22
CA SER A 144 -4.60 1.37 6.18
C SER A 144 -5.73 0.68 5.39
N PRO A 145 -5.54 -0.53 4.82
CA PRO A 145 -6.64 -1.27 4.19
C PRO A 145 -7.83 -1.53 5.11
N ALA A 146 -7.58 -1.82 6.41
CA ALA A 146 -8.66 -2.06 7.37
C ALA A 146 -9.51 -0.81 7.68
N LEU A 147 -9.01 0.39 7.35
CA LEU A 147 -9.74 1.65 7.45
C LEU A 147 -10.48 2.03 6.16
N THR A 148 -10.35 1.25 5.10
CA THR A 148 -11.03 1.50 3.82
C THR A 148 -12.42 0.85 3.76
N ASP A 149 -13.24 1.25 2.78
CA ASP A 149 -14.63 0.80 2.69
C ASP A 149 -14.76 -0.64 2.18
N PHE A 150 -13.87 -1.05 1.25
CA PHE A 150 -13.90 -2.38 0.65
C PHE A 150 -12.50 -2.98 0.59
N ILE A 151 -12.41 -4.26 0.99
CA ILE A 151 -11.16 -5.04 0.95
C ILE A 151 -11.38 -6.26 0.06
N PHE A 152 -10.55 -6.41 -0.96
CA PHE A 152 -10.49 -7.57 -1.84
C PHE A 152 -9.16 -8.28 -1.66
N MET A 153 -9.17 -9.59 -1.58
CA MET A 153 -7.96 -10.40 -1.39
C MET A 153 -7.82 -11.42 -2.51
N ALA A 154 -6.62 -11.50 -3.10
CA ALA A 154 -6.32 -12.54 -4.08
C ALA A 154 -6.03 -13.87 -3.38
N GLU A 155 -6.76 -14.93 -3.74
CA GLU A 155 -6.59 -16.26 -3.18
C GLU A 155 -5.17 -16.79 -3.42
N GLY A 156 -4.57 -17.40 -2.41
CA GLY A 156 -3.29 -18.08 -2.47
C GLY A 156 -2.05 -17.18 -2.49
N THR A 157 -2.20 -15.85 -2.67
CA THR A 157 -1.06 -14.93 -2.75
C THR A 157 -1.11 -13.80 -1.74
N SER A 158 -2.28 -13.45 -1.21
CA SER A 158 -2.45 -12.34 -0.29
C SER A 158 -2.57 -12.78 1.16
N TYR A 159 -1.95 -12.00 2.02
CA TYR A 159 -1.97 -12.20 3.47
C TYR A 159 -2.08 -10.84 4.17
N MET A 160 -2.95 -10.75 5.19
CA MET A 160 -3.06 -9.58 6.05
C MET A 160 -2.77 -10.01 7.49
N PHE A 161 -1.71 -9.48 8.09
CA PHE A 161 -1.33 -9.82 9.46
C PHE A 161 -0.66 -8.64 10.17
N VAL A 162 -0.93 -8.50 11.46
CA VAL A 162 -0.38 -7.41 12.27
C VAL A 162 1.12 -7.57 12.45
N THR A 163 1.58 -8.81 12.69
CA THR A 163 2.99 -9.14 12.86
C THR A 163 3.30 -10.55 12.36
N GLY A 164 4.57 -10.79 11.99
CA GLY A 164 4.99 -12.07 11.44
C GLY A 164 5.10 -13.20 12.50
N PRO A 165 5.13 -14.48 12.06
CA PRO A 165 5.18 -15.66 12.95
C PRO A 165 6.34 -15.63 13.94
N ASN A 166 7.50 -15.13 13.53
CA ASN A 166 8.67 -15.06 14.42
C ASN A 166 8.47 -14.11 15.59
N VAL A 167 7.78 -12.98 15.37
CA VAL A 167 7.47 -12.02 16.44
C VAL A 167 6.44 -12.62 17.39
N VAL A 168 5.39 -13.27 16.87
CA VAL A 168 4.41 -13.99 17.70
C VAL A 168 5.11 -15.03 18.57
N LYS A 169 5.93 -15.88 17.98
CA LYS A 169 6.69 -16.90 18.70
C LYS A 169 7.56 -16.30 19.81
N THR A 170 8.19 -15.15 19.56
CA THR A 170 9.05 -14.50 20.56
C THR A 170 8.25 -13.91 21.72
N VAL A 171 7.06 -13.37 21.46
CA VAL A 171 6.25 -12.66 22.46
C VAL A 171 5.31 -13.60 23.20
N THR A 172 4.63 -14.50 22.47
CA THR A 172 3.60 -15.40 23.04
C THR A 172 4.09 -16.83 23.27
N HIS A 173 5.29 -17.17 22.76
CA HIS A 173 5.85 -18.53 22.73
C HIS A 173 5.04 -19.55 21.93
N GLU A 174 4.10 -19.09 21.10
CA GLU A 174 3.29 -19.93 20.24
C GLU A 174 3.89 -20.03 18.84
N ALA A 175 3.95 -21.25 18.28
CA ALA A 175 4.33 -21.47 16.90
C ALA A 175 3.10 -21.34 15.99
N VAL A 176 3.05 -20.27 15.19
CA VAL A 176 1.98 -20.00 14.24
C VAL A 176 2.51 -19.90 12.83
N SER A 177 1.66 -20.13 11.85
CA SER A 177 1.95 -19.88 10.42
C SER A 177 1.23 -18.61 9.95
N TYR A 178 1.61 -18.09 8.78
CA TYR A 178 0.95 -16.91 8.19
C TYR A 178 -0.56 -17.11 8.00
N THR A 179 -1.01 -18.31 7.71
CA THR A 179 -2.43 -18.63 7.56
C THR A 179 -3.23 -18.43 8.84
N HIS A 180 -2.62 -18.65 10.01
CA HIS A 180 -3.26 -18.42 11.31
C HIS A 180 -3.25 -16.95 11.74
N LEU A 181 -2.32 -16.15 11.19
CA LEU A 181 -2.18 -14.73 11.51
C LEU A 181 -3.04 -13.83 10.62
N THR A 182 -3.53 -14.37 9.52
CA THR A 182 -4.38 -13.59 8.59
C THR A 182 -5.68 -13.20 9.27
N LEU A 183 -6.02 -11.92 9.22
CA LEU A 183 -7.31 -11.43 9.71
C LEU A 183 -8.44 -12.19 9.01
N PRO A 184 -9.48 -12.63 9.72
CA PRO A 184 -10.57 -13.38 9.14
C PRO A 184 -11.38 -12.47 8.20
N THR A 185 -11.08 -12.55 6.92
CA THR A 185 -11.84 -11.88 5.86
C THR A 185 -12.91 -12.82 5.36
N LYS A 186 -13.93 -13.10 6.17
CA LYS A 186 -15.14 -13.71 5.67
C LYS A 186 -16.11 -12.61 5.21
N CYS A 187 -15.89 -12.10 4.00
CA CYS A 187 -16.98 -11.53 3.24
C CYS A 187 -17.75 -12.69 2.58
N TRP A 188 -18.89 -13.01 3.10
CA TRP A 188 -19.89 -13.77 2.37
C TRP A 188 -20.53 -12.80 1.37
N VAL A 189 -20.30 -13.01 0.11
CA VAL A 189 -21.12 -12.47 -0.97
C VAL A 189 -22.15 -13.51 -1.33
#